data_51689114ec47ce2b3c17b48bc9c1544c
#
_entry.id   51689114ec47ce2b3c17b48bc9c1544c
#
_cell.length_a   1.000
_cell.length_b   1.000
_cell.length_c   1.000
_cell.angle_alpha   90.00
_cell.angle_beta   90.00
_cell.angle_gamma   90.00
#
_symmetry.space_group_name_H-M   'P 1'
#
loop_
_entity.id
_entity.type
_entity.pdbx_description
1 polymer ?
#
loop_
_entity_poly.entity_id
_entity_poly.type
_entity_poly.pdbx_seq_one_letter_code
_entity_poly.pdbx_strand_id
1 'polypeptide(L)'
;MSQSIPFRQAAFIIVILAVVQFIIQVSLLTKGMEYAAVSLIIDDTYYYLQTAWNAKLLGFVTFDGLHATNGVQLLWFVIIFLLAKLAKTKAILLFTTLAVSFLLNGLCYLFILRIAAVLKQPILALFMASLWTLQSLPFRIYSMGMENSLHALVFWCVIWQSTVFLIRVQNRDKPNFWGLTVVLILNAWTRLDSALLSTVLFTFCVGMLAYTYRHNLRLFFQSHSKAITGSSFLAGFGLIAQLTAFRLMGDSLLPVSALIKTSDAVQGSNIESIDKLVEILILGMPSILHGRFPTPILVLLGISGILLVILAGVSIRDHSDEIRAFLNLWSCLLLGEAIYHVYVALSGVEYSPYFIWYRSPSFIFWIITGSLIALFTFEHIKLVMHSINFHKWAPVGCSLIIFAVAIYVFARSINFTSKLYAARYDAALWIAENSPPDTVFASWNAGQLGFFSNRTFINLDGLINNVDYYERVLKGSVPLADYLVENKVDYIVDYSIYHSIPDYPVVRTFPLNDETGRSIHIWQVSSQLSSAP
;
A
#
# COMPACT_ATOMS: atom_id res chain seq x y z
N MET A 1 -20.58 -29.79 -24.48
CA MET A 1 -19.58 -29.19 -23.53
C MET A 1 -18.59 -28.37 -24.34
N SER A 2 -18.75 -27.04 -24.40
CA SER A 2 -17.79 -26.15 -25.09
C SER A 2 -16.51 -26.08 -24.24
N GLN A 3 -15.40 -26.46 -24.83
CA GLN A 3 -14.10 -26.46 -24.17
C GLN A 3 -13.71 -25.00 -23.79
N SER A 4 -13.80 -24.66 -22.51
CA SER A 4 -13.12 -23.48 -21.94
C SER A 4 -11.61 -23.60 -22.16
N ILE A 5 -10.90 -22.48 -22.10
CA ILE A 5 -9.42 -22.48 -22.12
C ILE A 5 -8.92 -23.46 -21.07
N PRO A 6 -8.03 -24.42 -21.43
CA PRO A 6 -7.45 -25.32 -20.44
C PRO A 6 -6.68 -24.50 -19.36
N PHE A 7 -6.84 -24.86 -18.10
CA PHE A 7 -6.18 -24.20 -16.99
C PHE A 7 -4.65 -24.07 -17.19
N ARG A 8 -4.02 -25.10 -17.78
CA ARG A 8 -2.58 -25.09 -18.10
C ARG A 8 -2.19 -23.94 -19.05
N GLN A 9 -3.03 -23.66 -20.07
CA GLN A 9 -2.75 -22.58 -21.01
C GLN A 9 -2.90 -21.20 -20.33
N ALA A 10 -3.96 -21.00 -19.54
CA ALA A 10 -4.11 -19.77 -18.76
C ALA A 10 -2.95 -19.57 -17.79
N ALA A 11 -2.56 -20.62 -17.07
CA ALA A 11 -1.42 -20.57 -16.15
C ALA A 11 -0.11 -20.21 -16.87
N PHE A 12 0.14 -20.79 -18.04
CA PHE A 12 1.32 -20.47 -18.85
C PHE A 12 1.35 -18.98 -19.25
N ILE A 13 0.22 -18.44 -19.73
CA ILE A 13 0.12 -17.03 -20.09
C ILE A 13 0.38 -16.13 -18.86
N ILE A 14 -0.20 -16.44 -17.70
CA ILE A 14 -0.02 -15.69 -16.46
C ILE A 14 1.44 -15.71 -16.01
N VAL A 15 2.12 -16.84 -16.12
CA VAL A 15 3.56 -16.93 -15.81
C VAL A 15 4.37 -16.04 -16.76
N ILE A 16 4.04 -16.04 -18.06
CA ILE A 16 4.70 -15.14 -19.02
C ILE A 16 4.47 -13.67 -18.61
N LEU A 17 3.25 -13.27 -18.28
CA LEU A 17 2.94 -11.91 -17.83
C LEU A 17 3.77 -11.53 -16.60
N ALA A 18 3.85 -12.43 -15.60
CA ALA A 18 4.63 -12.22 -14.39
C ALA A 18 6.13 -12.05 -14.69
N VAL A 19 6.70 -12.93 -15.53
CA VAL A 19 8.12 -12.90 -15.90
C VAL A 19 8.46 -11.63 -16.69
N VAL A 20 7.63 -11.28 -17.68
CA VAL A 20 7.85 -10.07 -18.48
C VAL A 20 7.75 -8.83 -17.60
N GLN A 21 6.76 -8.74 -16.73
CA GLN A 21 6.65 -7.62 -15.76
C GLN A 21 7.89 -7.53 -14.88
N PHE A 22 8.35 -8.65 -14.30
CA PHE A 22 9.53 -8.70 -13.46
C PHE A 22 10.79 -8.24 -14.21
N ILE A 23 11.00 -8.72 -15.44
CA ILE A 23 12.13 -8.29 -16.28
C ILE A 23 12.07 -6.80 -16.56
N ILE A 24 10.90 -6.26 -16.90
CA ILE A 24 10.71 -4.82 -17.12
C ILE A 24 11.05 -4.03 -15.85
N GLN A 25 10.57 -4.46 -14.68
CA GLN A 25 10.85 -3.78 -13.41
C GLN A 25 12.34 -3.84 -13.06
N VAL A 26 12.98 -5.00 -13.18
CA VAL A 26 14.41 -5.17 -12.90
C VAL A 26 15.26 -4.33 -13.87
N SER A 27 14.86 -4.19 -15.13
CA SER A 27 15.57 -3.35 -16.10
C SER A 27 15.64 -1.87 -15.68
N LEU A 28 14.72 -1.39 -14.81
CA LEU A 28 14.79 -0.03 -14.27
C LEU A 28 16.00 0.19 -13.37
N LEU A 29 16.47 -0.87 -12.69
CA LEU A 29 17.63 -0.78 -11.80
C LEU A 29 18.93 -0.53 -12.57
N THR A 30 18.99 -0.91 -13.86
CA THR A 30 20.17 -0.66 -14.70
C THR A 30 20.35 0.80 -15.09
N LYS A 31 19.31 1.65 -14.86
CA LYS A 31 19.39 3.09 -15.11
C LYS A 31 20.18 3.87 -14.05
N GLY A 32 20.57 3.21 -12.96
CA GLY A 32 21.47 3.78 -11.95
C GLY A 32 20.76 4.46 -10.78
N MET A 33 21.59 5.00 -9.88
CA MET A 33 21.16 5.54 -8.59
C MET A 33 20.31 6.80 -8.73
N GLU A 34 20.76 7.74 -9.55
CA GLU A 34 20.05 9.00 -9.79
C GLU A 34 18.64 8.74 -10.32
N TYR A 35 18.51 7.87 -11.34
CA TYR A 35 17.19 7.50 -11.85
C TYR A 35 16.32 6.86 -10.78
N ALA A 36 16.88 5.97 -9.96
CA ALA A 36 16.12 5.37 -8.86
C ALA A 36 15.66 6.44 -7.87
N ALA A 37 16.55 7.36 -7.49
CA ALA A 37 16.28 8.42 -6.53
C ALA A 37 15.24 9.44 -7.00
N VAL A 38 15.23 9.76 -8.29
CA VAL A 38 14.44 10.87 -8.85
C VAL A 38 13.16 10.39 -9.51
N SER A 39 13.13 9.14 -9.99
CA SER A 39 12.04 8.64 -10.82
C SER A 39 11.30 7.43 -10.25
N LEU A 40 11.89 6.62 -9.38
CA LEU A 40 11.26 5.40 -8.87
C LEU A 40 10.77 5.52 -7.44
N ILE A 41 11.50 6.22 -6.59
CA ILE A 41 11.33 6.22 -5.14
C ILE A 41 10.69 7.52 -4.69
N ILE A 42 9.81 7.43 -3.71
CA ILE A 42 9.24 8.59 -3.01
C ILE A 42 9.94 8.80 -1.66
N ASP A 43 9.74 9.96 -1.06
CA ASP A 43 10.40 10.36 0.18
C ASP A 43 10.19 9.35 1.32
N ASP A 44 8.96 8.86 1.51
CA ASP A 44 8.60 7.91 2.56
C ASP A 44 9.39 6.58 2.48
N THR A 45 9.84 6.17 1.31
CA THR A 45 10.69 4.97 1.18
C THR A 45 12.02 5.15 1.90
N TYR A 46 12.58 6.36 1.82
CA TYR A 46 13.85 6.66 2.49
C TYR A 46 13.70 6.67 4.00
N TYR A 47 12.51 6.91 4.55
CA TYR A 47 12.24 6.76 5.98
C TYR A 47 12.55 5.33 6.43
N TYR A 48 12.10 4.33 5.70
CA TYR A 48 12.44 2.93 6.00
C TYR A 48 13.93 2.63 5.82
N LEU A 49 14.51 3.06 4.68
CA LEU A 49 15.90 2.77 4.34
C LEU A 49 16.87 3.40 5.34
N GLN A 50 16.68 4.68 5.68
CA GLN A 50 17.52 5.40 6.62
C GLN A 50 17.36 4.85 8.05
N THR A 51 16.13 4.60 8.50
CA THR A 51 15.87 4.05 9.82
C THR A 51 16.49 2.65 9.98
N ALA A 52 16.35 1.79 8.95
CA ALA A 52 16.96 0.46 8.99
C ALA A 52 18.49 0.50 8.94
N TRP A 53 19.06 1.45 8.19
CA TRP A 53 20.49 1.67 8.14
C TRP A 53 21.04 2.14 9.49
N ASN A 54 20.38 3.12 10.10
CA ASN A 54 20.75 3.62 11.42
C ASN A 54 20.57 2.56 12.50
N ALA A 55 19.47 1.79 12.48
CA ALA A 55 19.24 0.69 13.41
C ALA A 55 20.33 -0.39 13.32
N LYS A 56 20.88 -0.66 12.13
CA LYS A 56 22.04 -1.54 11.96
C LYS A 56 23.29 -0.99 12.64
N LEU A 57 23.55 0.32 12.53
CA LEU A 57 24.77 0.96 13.01
C LEU A 57 24.71 1.27 14.51
N LEU A 58 23.58 1.77 14.99
CA LEU A 58 23.42 2.34 16.33
C LEU A 58 22.78 1.35 17.32
N GLY A 59 22.12 0.30 16.83
CA GLY A 59 21.50 -0.71 17.68
C GLY A 59 20.09 -0.39 18.19
N PHE A 60 19.52 0.74 17.81
CA PHE A 60 18.13 1.12 18.11
C PHE A 60 17.44 1.72 16.89
N VAL A 61 16.11 1.73 16.89
CA VAL A 61 15.30 2.19 15.74
C VAL A 61 15.23 3.70 15.75
N THR A 62 15.89 4.35 14.81
CA THR A 62 16.00 5.80 14.70
C THR A 62 16.18 6.24 13.27
N PHE A 63 15.53 7.35 12.90
CA PHE A 63 15.70 7.97 11.57
C PHE A 63 16.88 8.94 11.56
N ASP A 64 16.97 9.81 12.55
CA ASP A 64 17.95 10.90 12.66
C ASP A 64 19.24 10.48 13.37
N GLY A 65 19.26 9.33 14.02
CA GLY A 65 20.39 8.86 14.84
C GLY A 65 20.38 9.38 16.28
N LEU A 66 19.44 10.25 16.62
CA LEU A 66 19.32 10.90 17.92
C LEU A 66 18.12 10.38 18.72
N HIS A 67 16.96 10.26 18.07
CA HIS A 67 15.70 9.96 18.70
C HIS A 67 15.16 8.59 18.24
N ALA A 68 14.63 7.82 19.20
CA ALA A 68 13.96 6.57 18.88
C ALA A 68 12.62 6.83 18.20
N THR A 69 12.27 6.02 17.19
CA THR A 69 11.01 6.15 16.46
C THR A 69 10.35 4.81 16.21
N ASN A 70 9.02 4.82 16.14
CA ASN A 70 8.19 3.69 15.69
C ASN A 70 7.33 4.04 14.47
N GLY A 71 7.64 5.12 13.75
CA GLY A 71 6.89 5.64 12.59
C GLY A 71 6.89 4.75 11.34
N VAL A 72 7.20 3.47 11.47
CA VAL A 72 7.34 2.51 10.37
C VAL A 72 6.30 1.39 10.44
N GLN A 73 5.96 0.78 9.30
CA GLN A 73 5.15 -0.44 9.27
C GLN A 73 6.03 -1.66 9.62
N LEU A 74 5.66 -2.36 10.68
CA LEU A 74 6.53 -3.30 11.38
C LEU A 74 7.09 -4.41 10.49
N LEU A 75 6.23 -5.15 9.76
CA LEU A 75 6.68 -6.31 8.99
C LEU A 75 7.61 -5.90 7.83
N TRP A 76 7.31 -4.78 7.17
CA TRP A 76 8.17 -4.26 6.11
C TRP A 76 9.49 -3.75 6.67
N PHE A 77 9.46 -3.04 7.79
CA PHE A 77 10.67 -2.58 8.46
C PHE A 77 11.61 -3.73 8.83
N VAL A 78 11.07 -4.83 9.36
CA VAL A 78 11.88 -6.03 9.69
C VAL A 78 12.57 -6.57 8.43
N ILE A 79 11.88 -6.64 7.29
CA ILE A 79 12.49 -7.10 6.03
C ILE A 79 13.63 -6.15 5.61
N ILE A 80 13.39 -4.83 5.61
CA ILE A 80 14.44 -3.86 5.23
C ILE A 80 15.60 -3.87 6.21
N PHE A 81 15.34 -4.04 7.52
CA PHE A 81 16.39 -4.16 8.52
C PHE A 81 17.28 -5.39 8.27
N LEU A 82 16.70 -6.54 7.93
CA LEU A 82 17.45 -7.72 7.53
C LEU A 82 18.29 -7.48 6.26
N LEU A 83 17.74 -6.79 5.27
CA LEU A 83 18.49 -6.38 4.08
C LEU A 83 19.61 -5.41 4.44
N ALA A 84 19.38 -4.46 5.35
CA ALA A 84 20.40 -3.53 5.82
C ALA A 84 21.55 -4.25 6.53
N LYS A 85 21.27 -5.30 7.34
CA LYS A 85 22.32 -6.12 7.96
C LYS A 85 23.23 -6.78 6.93
N LEU A 86 22.71 -7.16 5.78
CA LEU A 86 23.48 -7.79 4.69
C LEU A 86 24.13 -6.77 3.75
N ALA A 87 23.56 -5.58 3.61
CA ALA A 87 24.06 -4.55 2.71
C ALA A 87 25.38 -3.92 3.21
N LYS A 88 26.36 -3.79 2.34
CA LYS A 88 27.65 -3.11 2.65
C LYS A 88 27.53 -1.58 2.51
N THR A 89 26.62 -1.09 1.68
CA THR A 89 26.40 0.34 1.41
C THR A 89 24.90 0.66 1.34
N LYS A 90 24.54 1.93 1.55
CA LYS A 90 23.17 2.42 1.35
C LYS A 90 22.65 2.16 -0.08
N ALA A 91 23.51 2.24 -1.08
CA ALA A 91 23.21 1.93 -2.47
C ALA A 91 22.74 0.47 -2.64
N ILE A 92 23.46 -0.49 -2.07
CA ILE A 92 23.10 -1.89 -2.10
C ILE A 92 21.76 -2.11 -1.37
N LEU A 93 21.55 -1.47 -0.22
CA LEU A 93 20.28 -1.54 0.51
C LEU A 93 19.12 -1.05 -0.36
N LEU A 94 19.26 0.09 -1.01
CA LEU A 94 18.23 0.67 -1.88
C LEU A 94 17.87 -0.29 -3.04
N PHE A 95 18.86 -0.75 -3.80
CA PHE A 95 18.63 -1.63 -4.94
C PHE A 95 18.08 -3.00 -4.54
N THR A 96 18.54 -3.57 -3.42
CA THR A 96 17.99 -4.83 -2.91
C THR A 96 16.56 -4.68 -2.42
N THR A 97 16.21 -3.54 -1.79
CA THR A 97 14.83 -3.23 -1.39
C THR A 97 13.90 -3.14 -2.61
N LEU A 98 14.32 -2.46 -3.67
CA LEU A 98 13.57 -2.41 -4.92
C LEU A 98 13.42 -3.79 -5.55
N ALA A 99 14.49 -4.57 -5.63
CA ALA A 99 14.45 -5.93 -6.18
C ALA A 99 13.49 -6.85 -5.40
N VAL A 100 13.48 -6.75 -4.06
CA VAL A 100 12.51 -7.47 -3.21
C VAL A 100 11.08 -6.99 -3.49
N SER A 101 10.84 -5.69 -3.64
CA SER A 101 9.52 -5.18 -4.01
C SER A 101 9.03 -5.71 -5.35
N PHE A 102 9.91 -5.81 -6.36
CA PHE A 102 9.58 -6.38 -7.68
C PHE A 102 9.26 -7.87 -7.59
N LEU A 103 10.05 -8.61 -6.79
CA LEU A 103 9.80 -10.03 -6.55
C LEU A 103 8.44 -10.25 -5.87
N LEU A 104 8.12 -9.49 -4.81
CA LEU A 104 6.84 -9.60 -4.09
C LEU A 104 5.66 -9.27 -5.03
N ASN A 105 5.81 -8.26 -5.87
CA ASN A 105 4.81 -7.92 -6.90
C ASN A 105 4.62 -9.07 -7.90
N GLY A 106 5.69 -9.71 -8.34
CA GLY A 106 5.65 -10.90 -9.19
C GLY A 106 4.99 -12.11 -8.49
N LEU A 107 5.22 -12.29 -7.19
CA LEU A 107 4.61 -13.39 -6.42
C LEU A 107 3.07 -13.24 -6.25
N CYS A 108 2.49 -12.06 -6.45
CA CYS A 108 1.04 -11.88 -6.46
C CYS A 108 0.36 -12.76 -7.50
N TYR A 109 0.97 -12.99 -8.67
CA TYR A 109 0.43 -13.87 -9.71
C TYR A 109 0.28 -15.32 -9.25
N LEU A 110 1.13 -15.80 -8.33
CA LEU A 110 0.99 -17.12 -7.74
C LEU A 110 -0.35 -17.28 -7.00
N PHE A 111 -0.75 -16.28 -6.22
CA PHE A 111 -2.03 -16.33 -5.49
C PHE A 111 -3.22 -16.15 -6.42
N ILE A 112 -3.11 -15.34 -7.47
CA ILE A 112 -4.12 -15.23 -8.53
C ILE A 112 -4.33 -16.61 -9.17
N LEU A 113 -3.26 -17.33 -9.50
CA LEU A 113 -3.33 -18.70 -10.04
C LEU A 113 -3.95 -19.68 -9.04
N ARG A 114 -3.61 -19.59 -7.75
CA ARG A 114 -4.18 -20.43 -6.69
C ARG A 114 -5.68 -20.19 -6.50
N ILE A 115 -6.12 -18.93 -6.55
CA ILE A 115 -7.56 -18.58 -6.50
C ILE A 115 -8.27 -19.22 -7.70
N ALA A 116 -7.75 -19.03 -8.90
CA ALA A 116 -8.33 -19.58 -10.11
C ALA A 116 -8.38 -21.11 -10.13
N ALA A 117 -7.34 -21.76 -9.61
CA ALA A 117 -7.30 -23.22 -9.50
C ALA A 117 -8.41 -23.75 -8.56
N VAL A 118 -8.59 -23.08 -7.43
CA VAL A 118 -9.63 -23.44 -6.45
C VAL A 118 -11.04 -23.20 -7.02
N LEU A 119 -11.21 -22.08 -7.76
CA LEU A 119 -12.48 -21.72 -8.39
C LEU A 119 -12.74 -22.50 -9.70
N LYS A 120 -11.74 -23.20 -10.24
CA LYS A 120 -11.77 -23.86 -11.55
C LYS A 120 -12.12 -22.90 -12.71
N GLN A 121 -11.71 -21.61 -12.57
CA GLN A 121 -12.06 -20.52 -13.49
C GLN A 121 -10.80 -19.89 -14.13
N PRO A 122 -10.27 -20.48 -15.21
CA PRO A 122 -9.06 -19.97 -15.88
C PRO A 122 -9.26 -18.60 -16.51
N ILE A 123 -10.47 -18.26 -16.97
CA ILE A 123 -10.79 -16.96 -17.56
C ILE A 123 -10.70 -15.86 -16.49
N LEU A 124 -11.25 -16.11 -15.31
CA LEU A 124 -11.15 -15.17 -14.18
C LEU A 124 -9.69 -14.88 -13.82
N ALA A 125 -8.83 -15.92 -13.83
CA ALA A 125 -7.40 -15.73 -13.55
C ALA A 125 -6.70 -14.84 -14.57
N LEU A 126 -6.99 -15.04 -15.87
CA LEU A 126 -6.42 -14.23 -16.95
C LEU A 126 -6.77 -12.75 -16.76
N PHE A 127 -8.04 -12.45 -16.45
CA PHE A 127 -8.46 -11.06 -16.21
C PHE A 127 -7.85 -10.49 -14.93
N MET A 128 -7.86 -11.23 -13.82
CA MET A 128 -7.19 -10.78 -12.60
C MET A 128 -5.71 -10.48 -12.82
N ALA A 129 -5.00 -11.36 -13.53
CA ALA A 129 -3.59 -11.17 -13.83
C ALA A 129 -3.33 -9.95 -14.73
N SER A 130 -4.14 -9.79 -15.78
CA SER A 130 -3.99 -8.67 -16.72
C SER A 130 -4.32 -7.32 -16.07
N LEU A 131 -5.38 -7.26 -15.27
CA LEU A 131 -5.74 -6.06 -14.52
C LEU A 131 -4.73 -5.76 -13.41
N TRP A 132 -4.14 -6.80 -12.78
CA TRP A 132 -3.03 -6.64 -11.86
C TRP A 132 -1.81 -6.02 -12.55
N THR A 133 -1.44 -6.50 -13.74
CA THR A 133 -0.37 -5.90 -14.54
C THR A 133 -0.67 -4.44 -14.88
N LEU A 134 -1.90 -4.15 -15.34
CA LEU A 134 -2.33 -2.79 -15.68
C LEU A 134 -2.24 -1.83 -14.49
N GLN A 135 -2.52 -2.32 -13.29
CA GLN A 135 -2.43 -1.52 -12.07
C GLN A 135 -0.99 -1.43 -11.53
N SER A 136 -0.24 -2.52 -11.52
CA SER A 136 1.04 -2.59 -10.81
C SER A 136 2.22 -2.07 -11.62
N LEU A 137 2.21 -2.21 -12.95
CA LEU A 137 3.33 -1.82 -13.80
C LEU A 137 3.40 -0.31 -14.05
N PRO A 138 2.35 0.37 -14.57
CA PRO A 138 2.43 1.79 -14.90
C PRO A 138 2.55 2.72 -13.70
N PHE A 139 1.87 2.38 -12.61
CA PHE A 139 1.71 3.30 -11.48
C PHE A 139 2.81 3.20 -10.42
N ARG A 140 3.74 2.27 -10.58
CA ARG A 140 4.93 2.10 -9.73
C ARG A 140 4.67 1.95 -8.23
N ILE A 141 3.40 2.03 -7.77
CA ILE A 141 3.00 1.95 -6.36
C ILE A 141 3.61 0.73 -5.67
N TYR A 142 3.65 -0.38 -6.40
CA TYR A 142 4.22 -1.65 -5.93
C TYR A 142 5.71 -1.82 -6.28
N SER A 143 6.37 -0.74 -6.74
CA SER A 143 7.75 -0.78 -7.24
C SER A 143 8.64 0.26 -6.58
N MET A 144 8.09 1.11 -5.69
CA MET A 144 8.82 2.23 -5.09
C MET A 144 9.56 1.90 -3.80
N GLY A 145 9.57 0.64 -3.37
CA GLY A 145 10.32 0.21 -2.18
C GLY A 145 9.61 0.40 -0.84
N MET A 146 8.32 0.76 -0.85
CA MET A 146 7.46 0.80 0.35
C MET A 146 6.81 -0.56 0.63
N GLU A 147 6.07 -0.64 1.73
CA GLU A 147 5.35 -1.85 2.17
C GLU A 147 4.26 -2.34 1.21
N ASN A 148 3.89 -1.57 0.20
CA ASN A 148 2.75 -1.84 -0.69
C ASN A 148 2.83 -3.17 -1.44
N SER A 149 4.03 -3.54 -1.91
CA SER A 149 4.24 -4.82 -2.59
C SER A 149 4.04 -6.01 -1.64
N LEU A 150 4.53 -5.88 -0.41
CA LEU A 150 4.31 -6.89 0.63
C LEU A 150 2.84 -6.96 1.03
N HIS A 151 2.21 -5.81 1.25
CA HIS A 151 0.80 -5.72 1.60
C HIS A 151 -0.10 -6.33 0.51
N ALA A 152 0.16 -6.02 -0.75
CA ALA A 152 -0.59 -6.62 -1.86
C ALA A 152 -0.43 -8.14 -1.91
N LEU A 153 0.81 -8.66 -1.74
CA LEU A 153 1.06 -10.09 -1.71
C LEU A 153 0.30 -10.78 -0.57
N VAL A 154 0.41 -10.23 0.64
CA VAL A 154 -0.29 -10.78 1.82
C VAL A 154 -1.80 -10.69 1.63
N PHE A 155 -2.31 -9.60 1.05
CA PHE A 155 -3.74 -9.46 0.81
C PHE A 155 -4.26 -10.43 -0.25
N TRP A 156 -3.53 -10.69 -1.35
CA TRP A 156 -3.85 -11.78 -2.29
C TRP A 156 -3.85 -13.15 -1.59
N CYS A 157 -2.93 -13.37 -0.64
CA CYS A 157 -2.93 -14.58 0.17
C CYS A 157 -4.18 -14.65 1.08
N VAL A 158 -4.62 -13.53 1.67
CA VAL A 158 -5.88 -13.43 2.44
C VAL A 158 -7.07 -13.80 1.55
N ILE A 159 -7.18 -13.24 0.34
CA ILE A 159 -8.25 -13.58 -0.60
C ILE A 159 -8.26 -15.09 -0.91
N TRP A 160 -7.09 -15.67 -1.20
CA TRP A 160 -6.98 -17.09 -1.45
C TRP A 160 -7.43 -17.94 -0.25
N GLN A 161 -6.92 -17.66 0.96
CA GLN A 161 -7.27 -18.42 2.16
C GLN A 161 -8.75 -18.28 2.54
N SER A 162 -9.31 -17.08 2.39
CA SER A 162 -10.75 -16.83 2.62
C SER A 162 -11.61 -17.58 1.61
N THR A 163 -11.21 -17.61 0.34
CA THR A 163 -11.88 -18.40 -0.70
C THR A 163 -11.90 -19.89 -0.36
N VAL A 164 -10.73 -20.44 0.00
CA VAL A 164 -10.60 -21.86 0.40
C VAL A 164 -11.45 -22.15 1.65
N PHE A 165 -11.43 -21.24 2.63
CA PHE A 165 -12.23 -21.38 3.84
C PHE A 165 -13.73 -21.46 3.51
N LEU A 166 -14.26 -20.52 2.72
CA LEU A 166 -15.68 -20.44 2.37
C LEU A 166 -16.14 -21.64 1.51
N ILE A 167 -15.32 -22.13 0.59
CA ILE A 167 -15.62 -23.34 -0.18
C ILE A 167 -15.74 -24.55 0.75
N ARG A 168 -14.83 -24.72 1.70
CA ARG A 168 -14.91 -25.81 2.68
C ARG A 168 -16.17 -25.71 3.54
N VAL A 169 -16.53 -24.49 3.95
CA VAL A 169 -17.78 -24.23 4.68
C VAL A 169 -19.01 -24.66 3.87
N GLN A 170 -19.08 -24.32 2.60
CA GLN A 170 -20.18 -24.72 1.72
C GLN A 170 -20.26 -26.23 1.51
N ASN A 171 -19.10 -26.88 1.33
CA ASN A 171 -19.01 -28.33 1.18
C ASN A 171 -19.22 -29.09 2.51
N ARG A 172 -19.42 -28.36 3.63
CA ARG A 172 -19.48 -28.91 4.98
C ARG A 172 -18.21 -29.65 5.42
N ASP A 173 -17.07 -29.30 4.79
CA ASP A 173 -15.76 -29.77 5.18
C ASP A 173 -15.23 -28.93 6.35
N LYS A 174 -14.24 -29.49 7.08
CA LYS A 174 -13.60 -28.79 8.19
C LYS A 174 -12.74 -27.63 7.65
N PRO A 175 -13.09 -26.35 7.93
CA PRO A 175 -12.32 -25.20 7.47
C PRO A 175 -11.00 -25.05 8.25
N ASN A 176 -9.99 -24.47 7.59
CA ASN A 176 -8.67 -24.21 8.20
C ASN A 176 -8.66 -22.83 8.87
N PHE A 177 -9.06 -22.77 10.14
CA PHE A 177 -9.02 -21.54 10.92
C PHE A 177 -7.62 -20.99 11.13
N TRP A 178 -6.64 -21.85 11.42
CA TRP A 178 -5.26 -21.42 11.68
C TRP A 178 -4.62 -20.75 10.48
N GLY A 179 -4.77 -21.35 9.29
CA GLY A 179 -4.26 -20.77 8.06
C GLY A 179 -4.87 -19.40 7.76
N LEU A 180 -6.20 -19.26 7.94
CA LEU A 180 -6.87 -17.98 7.78
C LEU A 180 -6.36 -16.95 8.80
N THR A 181 -6.31 -17.30 10.08
CA THR A 181 -5.90 -16.38 11.16
C THR A 181 -4.47 -15.88 10.97
N VAL A 182 -3.53 -16.76 10.61
CA VAL A 182 -2.13 -16.37 10.39
C VAL A 182 -2.02 -15.33 9.27
N VAL A 183 -2.71 -15.52 8.14
CA VAL A 183 -2.61 -14.54 7.04
C VAL A 183 -3.31 -13.22 7.39
N LEU A 184 -4.37 -13.24 8.20
CA LEU A 184 -5.03 -12.02 8.68
C LEU A 184 -4.14 -11.24 9.67
N ILE A 185 -3.40 -11.93 10.54
CA ILE A 185 -2.38 -11.31 11.40
C ILE A 185 -1.27 -10.68 10.54
N LEU A 186 -0.72 -11.43 9.58
CA LEU A 186 0.30 -10.90 8.67
C LEU A 186 -0.21 -9.66 7.92
N ASN A 187 -1.48 -9.65 7.50
CA ASN A 187 -2.08 -8.48 6.86
C ASN A 187 -2.09 -7.25 7.79
N ALA A 188 -2.46 -7.41 9.05
CA ALA A 188 -2.42 -6.34 10.05
C ALA A 188 -0.96 -5.89 10.35
N TRP A 189 0.01 -6.81 10.30
CA TRP A 189 1.43 -6.49 10.54
C TRP A 189 2.09 -5.80 9.35
N THR A 190 1.59 -6.01 8.13
CA THR A 190 2.04 -5.21 6.98
C THR A 190 1.57 -3.77 7.08
N ARG A 191 0.33 -3.57 7.59
CA ARG A 191 -0.27 -2.26 7.81
C ARG A 191 -1.29 -2.34 8.93
N LEU A 192 -1.11 -1.51 9.95
CA LEU A 192 -1.99 -1.54 11.14
C LEU A 192 -3.46 -1.26 10.81
N ASP A 193 -3.74 -0.36 9.87
CA ASP A 193 -5.09 -0.04 9.39
C ASP A 193 -5.81 -1.25 8.74
N SER A 194 -5.05 -2.21 8.20
CA SER A 194 -5.59 -3.47 7.65
C SER A 194 -6.14 -4.43 8.72
N ALA A 195 -5.90 -4.17 10.02
CA ALA A 195 -6.51 -4.92 11.10
C ALA A 195 -8.05 -4.84 11.07
N LEU A 196 -8.60 -3.68 10.67
CA LEU A 196 -10.05 -3.49 10.53
C LEU A 196 -10.63 -4.45 9.48
N LEU A 197 -10.06 -4.46 8.28
CA LEU A 197 -10.50 -5.34 7.19
C LEU A 197 -10.29 -6.82 7.54
N SER A 198 -9.19 -7.15 8.21
CA SER A 198 -8.91 -8.51 8.71
C SER A 198 -9.99 -8.96 9.70
N THR A 199 -10.44 -8.08 10.59
CA THR A 199 -11.52 -8.36 11.56
C THR A 199 -12.86 -8.59 10.85
N VAL A 200 -13.19 -7.76 9.86
CA VAL A 200 -14.42 -7.92 9.06
C VAL A 200 -14.41 -9.26 8.34
N LEU A 201 -13.31 -9.63 7.69
CA LEU A 201 -13.15 -10.91 6.97
C LEU A 201 -13.26 -12.12 7.93
N PHE A 202 -12.59 -12.08 9.08
CA PHE A 202 -12.69 -13.16 10.06
C PHE A 202 -14.11 -13.34 10.56
N THR A 203 -14.76 -12.24 10.98
CA THR A 203 -16.14 -12.23 11.48
C THR A 203 -17.11 -12.75 10.42
N PHE A 204 -16.94 -12.34 9.17
CA PHE A 204 -17.75 -12.82 8.05
C PHE A 204 -17.57 -14.34 7.82
N CYS A 205 -16.35 -14.84 7.80
CA CYS A 205 -16.06 -16.26 7.63
C CYS A 205 -16.69 -17.12 8.75
N VAL A 206 -16.58 -16.66 10.00
CA VAL A 206 -17.24 -17.31 11.15
C VAL A 206 -18.76 -17.22 11.03
N GLY A 207 -19.31 -16.08 10.63
CA GLY A 207 -20.74 -15.87 10.38
C GLY A 207 -21.30 -16.81 9.31
N MET A 208 -20.59 -16.97 8.19
CA MET A 208 -20.98 -17.91 7.12
C MET A 208 -20.97 -19.36 7.60
N LEU A 209 -19.98 -19.73 8.41
CA LEU A 209 -19.94 -21.05 9.02
C LEU A 209 -21.13 -21.22 9.99
N ALA A 210 -21.41 -20.27 10.88
CA ALA A 210 -22.55 -20.32 11.78
C ALA A 210 -23.90 -20.40 11.03
N TYR A 211 -24.02 -19.66 9.91
CA TYR A 211 -25.20 -19.73 9.05
C TYR A 211 -25.40 -21.14 8.44
N THR A 212 -24.34 -21.82 8.07
CA THR A 212 -24.41 -23.21 7.56
C THR A 212 -24.98 -24.16 8.63
N TYR A 213 -24.70 -23.89 9.91
CA TYR A 213 -25.21 -24.66 11.06
C TYR A 213 -26.44 -24.04 11.74
N ARG A 214 -27.15 -23.08 11.12
CA ARG A 214 -28.26 -22.33 11.73
C ARG A 214 -29.39 -23.20 12.31
N HIS A 215 -29.58 -24.41 11.77
CA HIS A 215 -30.58 -25.35 12.26
C HIS A 215 -30.06 -26.28 13.37
N ASN A 216 -28.74 -26.24 13.66
CA ASN A 216 -28.14 -27.03 14.75
C ASN A 216 -26.94 -26.28 15.37
N LEU A 217 -27.22 -25.20 16.09
CA LEU A 217 -26.20 -24.38 16.74
C LEU A 217 -25.41 -25.17 17.81
N ARG A 218 -26.01 -26.17 18.45
CA ARG A 218 -25.30 -27.04 19.40
C ARG A 218 -24.14 -27.77 18.70
N LEU A 219 -24.38 -28.33 17.53
CA LEU A 219 -23.33 -28.98 16.72
C LEU A 219 -22.25 -27.99 16.27
N PHE A 220 -22.64 -26.78 15.88
CA PHE A 220 -21.71 -25.72 15.56
C PHE A 220 -20.71 -25.47 16.70
N PHE A 221 -21.22 -25.22 17.90
CA PHE A 221 -20.37 -24.96 19.07
C PHE A 221 -19.51 -26.16 19.44
N GLN A 222 -20.05 -27.37 19.40
CA GLN A 222 -19.31 -28.60 19.70
C GLN A 222 -18.14 -28.82 18.70
N SER A 223 -18.35 -28.54 17.42
CA SER A 223 -17.39 -28.83 16.36
C SER A 223 -16.34 -27.73 16.16
N HIS A 224 -16.70 -26.46 16.40
CA HIS A 224 -15.88 -25.34 15.96
C HIS A 224 -15.46 -24.37 17.07
N SER A 225 -16.06 -24.40 18.28
CA SER A 225 -15.76 -23.44 19.35
C SER A 225 -14.27 -23.38 19.70
N LYS A 226 -13.60 -24.53 19.86
CA LYS A 226 -12.18 -24.60 20.17
C LYS A 226 -11.31 -23.93 19.09
N ALA A 227 -11.64 -24.15 17.81
CA ALA A 227 -10.90 -23.56 16.71
C ALA A 227 -11.14 -22.04 16.62
N ILE A 228 -12.38 -21.59 16.78
CA ILE A 228 -12.73 -20.17 16.80
C ILE A 228 -12.06 -19.48 17.97
N THR A 229 -12.20 -20.00 19.20
CA THR A 229 -11.58 -19.41 20.39
C THR A 229 -10.05 -19.38 20.28
N GLY A 230 -9.41 -20.48 19.83
CA GLY A 230 -7.96 -20.52 19.61
C GLY A 230 -7.49 -19.52 18.57
N SER A 231 -8.24 -19.37 17.46
CA SER A 231 -7.93 -18.40 16.41
C SER A 231 -8.13 -16.96 16.89
N SER A 232 -9.19 -16.67 17.64
CA SER A 232 -9.41 -15.34 18.24
C SER A 232 -8.31 -15.00 19.24
N PHE A 233 -7.88 -15.97 20.07
CA PHE A 233 -6.77 -15.79 21.00
C PHE A 233 -5.45 -15.51 20.24
N LEU A 234 -5.14 -16.27 19.18
CA LEU A 234 -3.97 -16.04 18.35
C LEU A 234 -3.99 -14.66 17.68
N ALA A 235 -5.16 -14.24 17.17
CA ALA A 235 -5.33 -12.91 16.58
C ALA A 235 -5.10 -11.79 17.60
N GLY A 236 -5.69 -11.93 18.79
CA GLY A 236 -5.48 -11.00 19.91
C GLY A 236 -4.01 -10.94 20.33
N PHE A 237 -3.36 -12.10 20.48
CA PHE A 237 -1.94 -12.17 20.78
C PHE A 237 -1.08 -11.50 19.69
N GLY A 238 -1.40 -11.74 18.40
CA GLY A 238 -0.71 -11.09 17.28
C GLY A 238 -0.82 -9.56 17.32
N LEU A 239 -2.00 -9.04 17.64
CA LEU A 239 -2.21 -7.59 17.80
C LEU A 239 -1.44 -7.04 19.01
N ILE A 240 -1.52 -7.70 20.17
CA ILE A 240 -0.78 -7.28 21.37
C ILE A 240 0.73 -7.28 21.10
N ALA A 241 1.24 -8.31 20.43
CA ALA A 241 2.65 -8.38 20.05
C ALA A 241 3.07 -7.21 19.13
N GLN A 242 2.22 -6.85 18.17
CA GLN A 242 2.46 -5.69 17.29
C GLN A 242 2.49 -4.37 18.07
N LEU A 243 1.52 -4.12 18.93
CA LEU A 243 1.45 -2.92 19.75
C LEU A 243 2.62 -2.84 20.73
N THR A 244 3.00 -3.99 21.32
CA THR A 244 4.18 -4.07 22.19
C THR A 244 5.47 -3.76 21.42
N ALA A 245 5.61 -4.26 20.18
CA ALA A 245 6.77 -3.94 19.35
C ALA A 245 6.86 -2.44 19.06
N PHE A 246 5.75 -1.76 18.75
CA PHE A 246 5.75 -0.29 18.60
C PHE A 246 6.17 0.41 19.88
N ARG A 247 5.66 -0.04 21.04
CA ARG A 247 6.03 0.53 22.34
C ARG A 247 7.54 0.41 22.62
N LEU A 248 8.13 -0.74 22.29
CA LEU A 248 9.56 -0.97 22.48
C LEU A 248 10.45 -0.18 21.50
N MET A 249 9.92 0.17 20.34
CA MET A 249 10.66 0.94 19.32
C MET A 249 10.64 2.45 19.56
N GLY A 250 9.54 3.02 20.04
CA GLY A 250 9.35 4.47 20.08
C GLY A 250 8.41 4.98 21.16
N ASP A 251 8.31 4.29 22.29
CA ASP A 251 7.59 4.72 23.49
C ASP A 251 6.07 4.95 23.36
N SER A 252 5.45 4.53 22.24
CA SER A 252 4.00 4.54 22.04
C SER A 252 3.49 3.20 21.54
N LEU A 253 2.28 2.81 21.98
CA LEU A 253 1.59 1.61 21.47
C LEU A 253 1.16 1.75 20.00
N LEU A 254 0.92 2.96 19.54
CA LEU A 254 0.62 3.25 18.14
C LEU A 254 1.87 3.84 17.46
N PRO A 255 2.09 3.57 16.18
CA PRO A 255 3.16 4.25 15.46
C PRO A 255 2.92 5.75 15.44
N VAL A 256 3.97 6.54 15.63
CA VAL A 256 3.88 8.01 15.67
C VAL A 256 3.23 8.56 14.39
N SER A 257 3.48 7.93 13.25
CA SER A 257 2.83 8.27 11.98
C SER A 257 1.29 8.12 12.02
N ALA A 258 0.76 7.17 12.81
CA ALA A 258 -0.69 7.03 13.00
C ALA A 258 -1.23 8.10 13.96
N LEU A 259 -0.48 8.43 15.02
CA LEU A 259 -0.86 9.49 15.97
C LEU A 259 -1.00 10.83 15.25
N ILE A 260 -0.04 11.19 14.41
CA ILE A 260 -0.05 12.45 13.66
C ILE A 260 -1.24 12.49 12.70
N LYS A 261 -1.41 11.45 11.89
CA LYS A 261 -2.49 11.38 10.90
C LYS A 261 -3.89 11.42 11.52
N THR A 262 -4.04 10.96 12.76
CA THR A 262 -5.33 11.01 13.47
C THR A 262 -5.53 12.31 14.26
N SER A 263 -4.47 13.04 14.61
CA SER A 263 -4.59 14.31 15.35
C SER A 263 -5.01 15.48 14.46
N ASP A 264 -4.46 15.56 13.26
CA ASP A 264 -4.86 16.57 12.27
C ASP A 264 -6.33 16.40 11.87
N ALA A 265 -6.83 15.19 11.96
CA ALA A 265 -8.21 14.83 11.79
C ALA A 265 -9.17 15.43 12.80
N VAL A 266 -8.76 15.50 14.05
CA VAL A 266 -9.60 16.07 15.14
C VAL A 266 -9.70 17.58 15.00
N GLN A 267 -8.70 18.25 14.42
CA GLN A 267 -8.70 19.70 14.22
C GLN A 267 -9.37 20.14 12.91
N GLY A 268 -9.50 19.27 11.90
CA GLY A 268 -9.99 19.58 10.56
C GLY A 268 -11.20 18.81 10.07
N SER A 269 -11.84 17.97 10.89
CA SER A 269 -12.94 17.09 10.48
C SER A 269 -14.29 17.83 10.30
N ASN A 270 -14.30 18.80 9.44
CA ASN A 270 -15.54 19.12 8.76
C ASN A 270 -15.63 18.16 7.56
N ILE A 271 -16.49 17.15 7.66
CA ILE A 271 -16.99 16.42 6.49
C ILE A 271 -17.75 17.45 5.66
N GLU A 272 -16.99 18.33 5.00
CA GLU A 272 -17.58 19.49 4.32
C GLU A 272 -18.28 19.12 3.02
N SER A 273 -18.18 17.87 2.55
CA SER A 273 -18.96 17.49 1.38
C SER A 273 -19.10 15.99 1.17
N ILE A 274 -20.28 15.59 0.72
CA ILE A 274 -20.58 14.32 0.04
C ILE A 274 -19.52 14.04 -1.06
N ASP A 275 -18.93 15.07 -1.66
CA ASP A 275 -17.89 14.96 -2.67
C ASP A 275 -16.63 14.24 -2.17
N LYS A 276 -16.19 14.47 -0.93
CA LYS A 276 -15.07 13.72 -0.34
C LYS A 276 -15.40 12.24 -0.15
N LEU A 277 -16.62 11.93 0.29
CA LEU A 277 -17.06 10.54 0.46
C LEU A 277 -17.16 9.82 -0.89
N VAL A 278 -17.55 10.54 -1.92
CA VAL A 278 -17.65 10.08 -3.30
C VAL A 278 -16.26 9.87 -3.91
N GLU A 279 -15.34 10.81 -3.74
CA GLU A 279 -13.93 10.63 -4.14
C GLU A 279 -13.32 9.39 -3.49
N ILE A 280 -13.60 9.17 -2.24
CA ILE A 280 -13.15 8.01 -1.48
C ILE A 280 -13.60 6.69 -2.11
N LEU A 281 -14.85 6.57 -2.52
CA LEU A 281 -15.39 5.35 -3.16
C LEU A 281 -14.73 5.03 -4.51
N ILE A 282 -14.28 6.08 -5.23
CA ILE A 282 -13.72 5.92 -6.57
C ILE A 282 -12.22 5.64 -6.56
N LEU A 283 -11.53 6.10 -5.53
CA LEU A 283 -10.07 6.12 -5.47
C LEU A 283 -9.41 4.72 -5.53
N GLY A 284 -10.18 3.65 -5.26
CA GLY A 284 -9.74 2.27 -5.50
C GLY A 284 -9.83 1.81 -6.97
N MET A 285 -10.48 2.61 -7.85
CA MET A 285 -10.54 2.27 -9.26
C MET A 285 -9.16 2.35 -9.92
N PRO A 286 -8.94 1.61 -11.01
CA PRO A 286 -7.68 1.68 -11.73
C PRO A 286 -7.28 3.13 -11.99
N SER A 287 -6.13 3.52 -11.51
CA SER A 287 -5.61 4.89 -11.58
C SER A 287 -5.46 5.42 -13.01
N ILE A 288 -5.48 4.52 -14.01
CA ILE A 288 -5.55 4.90 -15.43
C ILE A 288 -6.83 5.69 -15.77
N LEU A 289 -7.89 5.53 -14.98
CA LEU A 289 -9.16 6.24 -15.17
C LEU A 289 -9.15 7.63 -14.52
N HIS A 290 -8.34 7.80 -13.46
CA HIS A 290 -8.21 9.08 -12.77
C HIS A 290 -7.49 10.11 -13.67
N GLY A 291 -8.02 11.32 -13.70
CA GLY A 291 -7.51 12.40 -14.56
C GLY A 291 -7.94 12.32 -16.04
N ARG A 292 -8.58 11.21 -16.47
CA ARG A 292 -9.17 11.08 -17.82
C ARG A 292 -10.69 11.23 -17.83
N PHE A 293 -11.34 10.91 -16.73
CA PHE A 293 -12.79 11.03 -16.59
C PHE A 293 -13.13 11.91 -15.40
N PRO A 294 -14.15 12.77 -15.52
CA PRO A 294 -14.70 13.51 -14.38
C PRO A 294 -15.15 12.56 -13.26
N THR A 295 -14.93 12.98 -12.03
CA THR A 295 -15.29 12.22 -10.81
C THR A 295 -16.70 11.61 -10.85
N PRO A 296 -17.79 12.33 -11.26
CA PRO A 296 -19.11 11.74 -11.33
C PRO A 296 -19.22 10.54 -12.30
N ILE A 297 -18.47 10.56 -13.40
CA ILE A 297 -18.46 9.44 -14.37
C ILE A 297 -17.79 8.21 -13.72
N LEU A 298 -16.71 8.39 -13.00
CA LEU A 298 -16.04 7.30 -12.28
C LEU A 298 -16.97 6.68 -11.23
N VAL A 299 -17.73 7.50 -10.48
CA VAL A 299 -18.74 7.01 -9.53
C VAL A 299 -19.78 6.16 -10.23
N LEU A 300 -20.37 6.68 -11.32
CA LEU A 300 -21.38 5.94 -12.07
C LEU A 300 -20.83 4.61 -12.60
N LEU A 301 -19.59 4.59 -13.11
CA LEU A 301 -18.93 3.37 -13.56
C LEU A 301 -18.73 2.38 -12.40
N GLY A 302 -18.32 2.86 -11.23
CA GLY A 302 -18.14 2.02 -10.04
C GLY A 302 -19.44 1.42 -9.55
N ILE A 303 -20.47 2.24 -9.36
CA ILE A 303 -21.81 1.79 -8.94
C ILE A 303 -22.37 0.81 -9.99
N SER A 304 -22.27 1.13 -11.27
CA SER A 304 -22.74 0.25 -12.34
C SER A 304 -22.00 -1.09 -12.34
N GLY A 305 -20.68 -1.09 -12.10
CA GLY A 305 -19.88 -2.30 -12.00
C GLY A 305 -20.32 -3.18 -10.82
N ILE A 306 -20.53 -2.60 -9.65
CA ILE A 306 -21.03 -3.30 -8.45
C ILE A 306 -22.43 -3.88 -8.74
N LEU A 307 -23.34 -3.09 -9.30
CA LEU A 307 -24.70 -3.54 -9.64
C LEU A 307 -24.67 -4.68 -10.66
N LEU A 308 -23.81 -4.62 -11.67
CA LEU A 308 -23.63 -5.69 -12.66
C LEU A 308 -23.20 -7.01 -12.00
N VAL A 309 -22.24 -6.97 -11.06
CA VAL A 309 -21.81 -8.19 -10.33
C VAL A 309 -22.96 -8.74 -9.47
N ILE A 310 -23.71 -7.86 -8.79
CA ILE A 310 -24.88 -8.28 -7.98
C ILE A 310 -25.94 -8.92 -8.88
N LEU A 311 -26.34 -8.24 -9.95
CA LEU A 311 -27.37 -8.72 -10.88
C LEU A 311 -26.96 -10.04 -11.54
N ALA A 312 -25.71 -10.16 -12.01
CA ALA A 312 -25.20 -11.39 -12.58
C ALA A 312 -25.16 -12.52 -11.55
N GLY A 313 -24.71 -12.24 -10.32
CA GLY A 313 -24.69 -13.21 -9.23
C GLY A 313 -26.07 -13.73 -8.84
N VAL A 314 -27.11 -12.88 -8.91
CA VAL A 314 -28.51 -13.27 -8.65
C VAL A 314 -29.14 -14.00 -9.83
N SER A 315 -28.85 -13.55 -11.07
CA SER A 315 -29.49 -14.05 -12.30
C SER A 315 -29.02 -15.44 -12.70
N ILE A 316 -27.76 -15.78 -12.41
CA ILE A 316 -27.18 -17.08 -12.82
C ILE A 316 -27.35 -18.06 -11.65
N ARG A 317 -28.53 -18.68 -11.57
CA ARG A 317 -28.86 -19.66 -10.52
C ARG A 317 -27.97 -20.93 -10.53
N ASP A 318 -27.31 -21.23 -11.65
CA ASP A 318 -26.52 -22.43 -11.87
C ASP A 318 -25.01 -22.23 -11.68
N HIS A 319 -24.59 -21.22 -10.89
CA HIS A 319 -23.18 -21.09 -10.52
C HIS A 319 -22.71 -22.28 -9.70
N SER A 320 -21.48 -22.72 -9.97
CA SER A 320 -20.82 -23.69 -9.12
C SER A 320 -20.71 -23.16 -7.68
N ASP A 321 -20.64 -24.09 -6.73
CA ASP A 321 -20.50 -23.74 -5.30
C ASP A 321 -19.24 -22.87 -5.05
N GLU A 322 -18.17 -23.12 -5.82
CA GLU A 322 -16.94 -22.35 -5.72
C GLU A 322 -17.15 -20.87 -6.11
N ILE A 323 -17.89 -20.59 -7.19
CA ILE A 323 -18.20 -19.22 -7.60
C ILE A 323 -19.12 -18.53 -6.59
N ARG A 324 -20.12 -19.26 -6.05
CA ARG A 324 -20.97 -18.72 -4.98
C ARG A 324 -20.16 -18.34 -3.73
N ALA A 325 -19.20 -19.18 -3.32
CA ALA A 325 -18.30 -18.87 -2.22
C ALA A 325 -17.48 -17.59 -2.51
N PHE A 326 -17.00 -17.45 -3.73
CA PHE A 326 -16.22 -16.28 -4.13
C PHE A 326 -17.06 -15.00 -4.21
N LEU A 327 -18.31 -15.08 -4.66
CA LEU A 327 -19.25 -13.96 -4.63
C LEU A 327 -19.61 -13.52 -3.21
N ASN A 328 -19.75 -14.49 -2.29
CA ASN A 328 -19.91 -14.18 -0.86
C ASN A 328 -18.69 -13.45 -0.30
N LEU A 329 -17.47 -13.88 -0.66
CA LEU A 329 -16.23 -13.18 -0.30
C LEU A 329 -16.20 -11.77 -0.91
N TRP A 330 -16.55 -11.62 -2.19
CA TRP A 330 -16.61 -10.32 -2.85
C TRP A 330 -17.59 -9.37 -2.14
N SER A 331 -18.76 -9.87 -1.71
CA SER A 331 -19.72 -9.07 -0.94
C SER A 331 -19.17 -8.66 0.44
N CYS A 332 -18.38 -9.53 1.08
CA CYS A 332 -17.68 -9.20 2.31
C CYS A 332 -16.62 -8.13 2.09
N LEU A 333 -15.86 -8.23 1.00
CA LEU A 333 -14.86 -7.21 0.63
C LEU A 333 -15.53 -5.87 0.34
N LEU A 334 -16.66 -5.85 -0.35
CA LEU A 334 -17.45 -4.63 -0.58
C LEU A 334 -17.86 -3.97 0.74
N LEU A 335 -18.37 -4.76 1.69
CA LEU A 335 -18.70 -4.26 3.03
C LEU A 335 -17.44 -3.77 3.76
N GLY A 336 -16.35 -4.52 3.69
CA GLY A 336 -15.07 -4.16 4.30
C GLY A 336 -14.51 -2.85 3.74
N GLU A 337 -14.58 -2.66 2.42
CA GLU A 337 -14.21 -1.42 1.76
C GLU A 337 -15.10 -0.25 2.22
N ALA A 338 -16.41 -0.44 2.29
CA ALA A 338 -17.31 0.59 2.79
C ALA A 338 -16.98 0.99 4.23
N ILE A 339 -16.74 0.03 5.12
CA ILE A 339 -16.35 0.28 6.51
C ILE A 339 -14.99 0.99 6.57
N TYR A 340 -14.02 0.55 5.77
CA TYR A 340 -12.68 1.17 5.73
C TYR A 340 -12.75 2.62 5.24
N HIS A 341 -13.57 2.89 4.23
CA HIS A 341 -13.75 4.26 3.73
C HIS A 341 -14.44 5.17 4.75
N VAL A 342 -15.46 4.66 5.46
CA VAL A 342 -16.07 5.39 6.56
C VAL A 342 -15.04 5.67 7.67
N TYR A 343 -14.23 4.68 8.03
CA TYR A 343 -13.15 4.86 9.00
C TYR A 343 -12.17 5.96 8.56
N VAL A 344 -11.71 5.93 7.31
CA VAL A 344 -10.80 6.96 6.77
C VAL A 344 -11.46 8.35 6.77
N ALA A 345 -12.73 8.44 6.36
CA ALA A 345 -13.48 9.70 6.39
C ALA A 345 -13.65 10.26 7.81
N LEU A 346 -13.90 9.38 8.79
CA LEU A 346 -14.05 9.78 10.20
C LEU A 346 -12.71 10.07 10.88
N SER A 347 -11.63 9.42 10.46
CA SER A 347 -10.29 9.66 11.01
C SER A 347 -9.65 10.96 10.49
N GLY A 348 -10.29 11.65 9.53
CA GLY A 348 -9.87 12.93 8.96
C GLY A 348 -8.50 12.90 8.27
N VAL A 349 -7.96 11.72 8.03
CA VAL A 349 -6.76 11.56 7.22
C VAL A 349 -6.99 12.31 5.91
N GLU A 350 -6.23 13.36 5.69
CA GLU A 350 -6.35 14.19 4.49
C GLU A 350 -6.20 13.30 3.26
N TYR A 351 -7.30 13.11 2.57
CA TYR A 351 -7.39 12.16 1.49
C TYR A 351 -6.92 12.84 0.20
N SER A 352 -5.63 12.95 0.06
CA SER A 352 -5.03 13.38 -1.20
C SER A 352 -5.07 12.22 -2.20
N PRO A 353 -5.50 12.43 -3.45
CA PRO A 353 -5.36 11.45 -4.53
C PRO A 353 -3.91 11.01 -4.74
N TYR A 354 -2.95 11.71 -4.13
CA TYR A 354 -1.52 11.38 -4.16
C TYR A 354 -1.14 10.26 -3.18
N PHE A 355 -1.94 9.96 -2.13
CA PHE A 355 -1.64 8.90 -1.16
C PHE A 355 -2.22 7.54 -1.57
N ILE A 356 -2.02 7.16 -2.83
CA ILE A 356 -2.54 5.92 -3.44
C ILE A 356 -2.02 4.66 -2.73
N TRP A 357 -0.90 4.74 -2.04
CA TRP A 357 -0.27 3.60 -1.36
C TRP A 357 -1.04 3.06 -0.15
N TYR A 358 -1.98 3.79 0.42
CA TYR A 358 -2.84 3.28 1.49
C TYR A 358 -3.88 2.25 1.03
N ARG A 359 -4.00 1.98 -0.29
CA ARG A 359 -5.20 1.38 -0.89
C ARG A 359 -4.99 0.05 -1.59
N SER A 360 -3.95 -0.70 -1.26
CA SER A 360 -3.76 -2.02 -1.88
C SER A 360 -5.01 -2.91 -1.83
N PRO A 361 -5.78 -3.00 -0.71
CA PRO A 361 -7.02 -3.75 -0.68
C PRO A 361 -8.07 -3.24 -1.68
N SER A 362 -8.28 -1.93 -1.75
CA SER A 362 -9.26 -1.32 -2.67
C SER A 362 -8.91 -1.59 -4.13
N PHE A 363 -7.64 -1.49 -4.51
CA PHE A 363 -7.22 -1.85 -5.87
C PHE A 363 -7.48 -3.33 -6.18
N ILE A 364 -7.20 -4.22 -5.24
CA ILE A 364 -7.44 -5.66 -5.42
C ILE A 364 -8.94 -5.94 -5.50
N PHE A 365 -9.77 -5.28 -4.69
CA PHE A 365 -11.22 -5.35 -4.78
C PHE A 365 -11.73 -4.98 -6.18
N TRP A 366 -11.25 -3.87 -6.76
CA TRP A 366 -11.65 -3.45 -8.10
C TRP A 366 -11.12 -4.36 -9.20
N ILE A 367 -9.94 -4.96 -9.04
CA ILE A 367 -9.42 -5.99 -9.95
C ILE A 367 -10.34 -7.21 -9.95
N ILE A 368 -10.77 -7.66 -8.77
CA ILE A 368 -11.71 -8.78 -8.63
C ILE A 368 -13.06 -8.42 -9.26
N THR A 369 -13.58 -7.22 -8.97
CA THR A 369 -14.86 -6.72 -9.53
C THR A 369 -14.82 -6.69 -11.05
N GLY A 370 -13.81 -6.08 -11.65
CA GLY A 370 -13.63 -6.02 -13.10
C GLY A 370 -13.47 -7.40 -13.74
N SER A 371 -12.78 -8.31 -13.04
CA SER A 371 -12.60 -9.69 -13.52
C SER A 371 -13.89 -10.50 -13.47
N LEU A 372 -14.75 -10.29 -12.46
CA LEU A 372 -16.07 -10.91 -12.38
C LEU A 372 -16.99 -10.38 -13.48
N ILE A 373 -17.00 -9.06 -13.72
CA ILE A 373 -17.74 -8.46 -14.85
C ILE A 373 -17.32 -9.09 -16.16
N ALA A 374 -16.01 -9.19 -16.40
CA ALA A 374 -15.48 -9.80 -17.61
C ALA A 374 -15.90 -11.28 -17.72
N LEU A 375 -15.80 -12.07 -16.65
CA LEU A 375 -16.21 -13.47 -16.61
C LEU A 375 -17.69 -13.60 -17.02
N PHE A 376 -18.59 -12.88 -16.37
CA PHE A 376 -20.03 -12.95 -16.61
C PHE A 376 -20.39 -12.47 -18.03
N THR A 377 -19.73 -11.43 -18.52
CA THR A 377 -19.89 -10.96 -19.90
C THR A 377 -19.52 -12.04 -20.90
N PHE A 378 -18.39 -12.73 -20.71
CA PHE A 378 -17.97 -13.82 -21.60
C PHE A 378 -18.89 -15.05 -21.51
N GLU A 379 -19.39 -15.38 -20.34
CA GLU A 379 -20.39 -16.45 -20.19
C GLU A 379 -21.70 -16.10 -20.90
N HIS A 380 -22.15 -14.86 -20.81
CA HIS A 380 -23.35 -14.38 -21.51
C HIS A 380 -23.16 -14.39 -23.04
N ILE A 381 -22.04 -13.84 -23.53
CA ILE A 381 -21.70 -13.87 -24.98
C ILE A 381 -21.69 -15.31 -25.51
N LYS A 382 -21.14 -16.25 -24.74
CA LYS A 382 -21.13 -17.67 -25.10
C LYS A 382 -22.54 -18.27 -25.24
N LEU A 383 -23.48 -17.85 -24.37
CA LEU A 383 -24.88 -18.29 -24.47
C LEU A 383 -25.56 -17.77 -25.73
N VAL A 384 -25.27 -16.53 -26.12
CA VAL A 384 -25.89 -15.86 -27.27
C VAL A 384 -25.27 -16.29 -28.61
N MET A 385 -23.96 -16.52 -28.64
CA MET A 385 -23.19 -16.75 -29.89
C MET A 385 -22.77 -18.22 -30.03
N HIS A 386 -23.72 -19.14 -30.16
CA HIS A 386 -23.49 -20.61 -30.18
C HIS A 386 -22.55 -21.14 -31.26
N SER A 387 -22.27 -20.38 -32.33
CA SER A 387 -21.68 -20.93 -33.58
C SER A 387 -20.20 -20.57 -33.82
N ILE A 388 -19.54 -19.79 -32.98
CA ILE A 388 -18.21 -19.28 -33.30
C ILE A 388 -17.17 -19.81 -32.30
N ASN A 389 -16.05 -20.37 -32.79
CA ASN A 389 -14.84 -20.72 -32.02
C ASN A 389 -14.17 -19.49 -31.35
N PHE A 390 -14.76 -18.29 -31.50
CA PHE A 390 -14.32 -17.03 -30.94
C PHE A 390 -14.19 -17.07 -29.40
N HIS A 391 -15.04 -17.84 -28.73
CA HIS A 391 -15.05 -17.92 -27.26
C HIS A 391 -13.76 -18.47 -26.65
N LYS A 392 -12.99 -19.27 -27.40
CA LYS A 392 -11.76 -19.88 -26.86
C LYS A 392 -10.63 -18.85 -26.74
N TRP A 393 -10.52 -17.94 -27.72
CA TRP A 393 -9.38 -17.04 -27.83
C TRP A 393 -9.70 -15.61 -27.43
N ALA A 394 -10.98 -15.22 -27.38
CA ALA A 394 -11.36 -13.87 -27.00
C ALA A 394 -10.85 -13.44 -25.60
N PRO A 395 -10.94 -14.26 -24.52
CA PRO A 395 -10.37 -13.90 -23.23
C PRO A 395 -8.86 -13.72 -23.28
N VAL A 396 -8.16 -14.54 -24.07
CA VAL A 396 -6.70 -14.40 -24.27
C VAL A 396 -6.39 -13.10 -25.01
N GLY A 397 -7.12 -12.85 -26.12
CA GLY A 397 -6.98 -11.61 -26.89
C GLY A 397 -7.20 -10.36 -26.03
N CYS A 398 -8.28 -10.33 -25.26
CA CYS A 398 -8.55 -9.22 -24.32
C CYS A 398 -7.45 -9.06 -23.28
N SER A 399 -6.96 -10.16 -22.69
CA SER A 399 -5.87 -10.12 -21.72
C SER A 399 -4.58 -9.57 -22.33
N LEU A 400 -4.25 -9.96 -23.56
CA LEU A 400 -3.07 -9.45 -24.28
C LEU A 400 -3.23 -7.95 -24.62
N ILE A 401 -4.44 -7.50 -24.99
CA ILE A 401 -4.71 -6.09 -25.21
C ILE A 401 -4.51 -5.29 -23.92
N ILE A 402 -5.08 -5.75 -22.79
CA ILE A 402 -4.89 -5.10 -21.48
C ILE A 402 -3.41 -5.01 -21.13
N PHE A 403 -2.66 -6.10 -21.38
CA PHE A 403 -1.22 -6.13 -21.15
C PHE A 403 -0.46 -5.16 -22.05
N ALA A 404 -0.79 -5.11 -23.34
CA ALA A 404 -0.18 -4.14 -24.26
C ALA A 404 -0.46 -2.69 -23.84
N VAL A 405 -1.69 -2.39 -23.36
CA VAL A 405 -2.03 -1.10 -22.78
C VAL A 405 -1.20 -0.82 -21.54
N ALA A 406 -1.00 -1.81 -20.66
CA ALA A 406 -0.16 -1.65 -19.47
C ALA A 406 1.29 -1.28 -19.85
N ILE A 407 1.88 -1.98 -20.83
CA ILE A 407 3.23 -1.68 -21.34
C ILE A 407 3.27 -0.30 -21.98
N TYR A 408 2.29 0.07 -22.79
CA TYR A 408 2.22 1.39 -23.43
C TYR A 408 2.17 2.52 -22.39
N VAL A 409 1.31 2.42 -21.38
CA VAL A 409 1.20 3.40 -20.31
C VAL A 409 2.48 3.46 -19.49
N PHE A 410 3.08 2.30 -19.19
CA PHE A 410 4.37 2.22 -18.53
C PHE A 410 5.48 2.91 -19.32
N ALA A 411 5.59 2.61 -20.62
CA ALA A 411 6.60 3.22 -21.49
C ALA A 411 6.50 4.75 -21.52
N ARG A 412 5.27 5.28 -21.43
CA ARG A 412 5.04 6.72 -21.30
C ARG A 412 5.46 7.28 -19.93
N SER A 413 5.32 6.49 -18.88
CA SER A 413 5.64 6.90 -17.51
C SER A 413 7.10 6.71 -17.13
N ILE A 414 7.86 5.90 -17.90
CA ILE A 414 9.24 5.52 -17.54
C ILE A 414 10.23 6.71 -17.57
N ASN A 415 9.93 7.71 -18.39
CA ASN A 415 10.76 8.92 -18.53
C ASN A 415 10.28 10.07 -17.62
N PHE A 416 9.25 9.81 -16.80
CA PHE A 416 8.80 10.81 -15.84
C PHE A 416 9.83 10.97 -14.74
N THR A 417 10.43 12.14 -14.68
CA THR A 417 11.35 12.56 -13.63
C THR A 417 10.66 13.62 -12.80
N SER A 418 10.58 13.40 -11.51
CA SER A 418 10.05 14.41 -10.59
C SER A 418 11.08 15.52 -10.44
N LYS A 419 10.74 16.72 -10.91
CA LYS A 419 11.61 17.91 -10.74
C LYS A 419 11.89 18.20 -9.26
N LEU A 420 10.92 17.92 -8.41
CA LEU A 420 11.06 18.03 -6.96
C LEU A 420 12.12 17.06 -6.40
N TYR A 421 12.00 15.76 -6.74
CA TYR A 421 12.97 14.77 -6.25
C TYR A 421 14.35 14.98 -6.85
N ALA A 422 14.46 15.55 -8.07
CA ALA A 422 15.72 15.96 -8.64
C ALA A 422 16.36 17.09 -7.81
N ALA A 423 15.62 18.16 -7.54
CA ALA A 423 16.14 19.27 -6.73
C ALA A 423 16.51 18.85 -5.29
N ARG A 424 15.74 17.93 -4.67
CA ARG A 424 16.11 17.37 -3.35
C ARG A 424 17.38 16.51 -3.44
N TYR A 425 17.52 15.71 -4.49
CA TYR A 425 18.70 14.89 -4.70
C TYR A 425 19.94 15.75 -4.84
N ASP A 426 19.87 16.80 -5.67
CA ASP A 426 20.96 17.77 -5.85
C ASP A 426 21.30 18.49 -4.54
N ALA A 427 20.28 18.89 -3.77
CA ALA A 427 20.48 19.49 -2.46
C ALA A 427 21.15 18.52 -1.48
N ALA A 428 20.76 17.24 -1.47
CA ALA A 428 21.37 16.24 -0.61
C ALA A 428 22.84 16.00 -0.95
N LEU A 429 23.19 15.92 -2.24
CA LEU A 429 24.59 15.77 -2.69
C LEU A 429 25.42 17.00 -2.33
N TRP A 430 24.86 18.20 -2.56
CA TRP A 430 25.55 19.43 -2.20
C TRP A 430 25.81 19.50 -0.68
N ILE A 431 24.84 19.14 0.16
CA ILE A 431 24.99 19.06 1.61
C ILE A 431 26.10 18.08 1.99
N ALA A 432 26.15 16.91 1.36
CA ALA A 432 27.19 15.92 1.61
C ALA A 432 28.60 16.45 1.37
N GLU A 433 28.76 17.30 0.35
CA GLU A 433 30.04 17.86 -0.06
C GLU A 433 30.44 19.13 0.69
N ASN A 434 29.46 19.96 1.11
CA ASN A 434 29.67 21.31 1.59
C ASN A 434 29.38 21.55 3.08
N SER A 435 28.98 20.50 3.83
CA SER A 435 28.76 20.61 5.27
C SER A 435 29.63 19.64 6.08
N PRO A 436 30.05 20.01 7.30
CA PRO A 436 30.71 19.10 8.23
C PRO A 436 29.88 17.86 8.55
N PRO A 437 30.49 16.72 8.92
CA PRO A 437 29.76 15.47 9.20
C PRO A 437 28.80 15.55 10.40
N ASP A 438 29.07 16.42 11.35
CA ASP A 438 28.32 16.64 12.58
C ASP A 438 27.22 17.69 12.47
N THR A 439 27.05 18.32 11.31
CA THR A 439 25.99 19.29 11.05
C THR A 439 24.61 18.65 11.15
N VAL A 440 23.73 19.29 11.87
CA VAL A 440 22.34 18.86 12.09
C VAL A 440 21.40 19.66 11.21
N PHE A 441 20.65 18.98 10.39
CA PHE A 441 19.61 19.53 9.51
C PHE A 441 18.23 19.16 10.00
N ALA A 442 17.21 19.94 9.62
CA ALA A 442 15.82 19.63 9.78
C ALA A 442 15.05 19.81 8.46
N SER A 443 14.02 19.00 8.24
CA SER A 443 13.17 19.08 7.05
C SER A 443 11.83 18.40 7.29
N TRP A 444 10.75 18.92 6.71
CA TRP A 444 9.46 18.21 6.69
C TRP A 444 9.52 17.00 5.77
N ASN A 445 10.32 17.05 4.70
CA ASN A 445 10.54 15.96 3.75
C ASN A 445 11.98 15.45 3.87
N ALA A 446 12.31 14.87 5.01
CA ALA A 446 13.67 14.56 5.41
C ALA A 446 14.25 13.28 4.77
N GLY A 447 13.41 12.44 4.13
CA GLY A 447 13.78 11.09 3.72
C GLY A 447 14.95 11.05 2.74
N GLN A 448 14.75 11.60 1.55
CA GLN A 448 15.77 11.63 0.49
C GLN A 448 17.01 12.44 0.91
N LEU A 449 16.78 13.57 1.58
CA LEU A 449 17.83 14.45 2.06
C LEU A 449 18.76 13.74 3.06
N GLY A 450 18.20 13.13 4.10
CA GLY A 450 18.97 12.40 5.12
C GLY A 450 19.68 11.16 4.57
N PHE A 451 19.05 10.44 3.63
CA PHE A 451 19.62 9.23 3.07
C PHE A 451 20.88 9.51 2.22
N PHE A 452 20.86 10.51 1.34
CA PHE A 452 21.96 10.79 0.43
C PHE A 452 23.01 11.75 0.97
N SER A 453 22.64 12.68 1.86
CA SER A 453 23.63 13.60 2.44
C SER A 453 24.58 12.94 3.45
N ASN A 454 24.20 11.82 4.05
CA ASN A 454 24.89 11.21 5.19
C ASN A 454 25.08 12.20 6.36
N ARG A 455 24.10 13.07 6.58
CA ARG A 455 24.03 13.99 7.71
C ARG A 455 22.83 13.65 8.59
N THR A 456 22.85 14.15 9.82
CA THR A 456 21.71 14.07 10.71
C THR A 456 20.58 14.95 10.17
N PHE A 457 19.40 14.35 9.95
CA PHE A 457 18.19 15.04 9.53
C PHE A 457 17.07 14.76 10.51
N ILE A 458 16.60 15.80 11.21
CA ILE A 458 15.41 15.72 12.06
C ILE A 458 14.18 15.92 11.18
N ASN A 459 13.25 14.99 11.26
CA ASN A 459 12.00 15.05 10.50
C ASN A 459 10.96 15.95 11.19
N LEU A 460 10.51 16.99 10.51
CA LEU A 460 9.60 18.02 11.04
C LEU A 460 8.12 17.76 10.71
N ASP A 461 7.80 16.87 9.76
CA ASP A 461 6.40 16.42 9.57
C ASP A 461 5.95 15.47 10.69
N GLY A 462 6.92 14.95 11.44
CA GLY A 462 6.72 14.08 12.58
C GLY A 462 6.50 12.61 12.24
N LEU A 463 6.23 12.24 10.97
CA LEU A 463 5.85 10.87 10.59
C LEU A 463 6.87 9.81 11.00
N ILE A 464 8.14 10.20 11.07
CA ILE A 464 9.27 9.35 11.45
C ILE A 464 10.10 9.95 12.61
N ASN A 465 9.61 11.01 13.26
CA ASN A 465 10.19 11.57 14.46
C ASN A 465 9.76 10.74 15.70
N ASN A 466 9.98 11.24 16.90
CA ASN A 466 9.60 10.58 18.15
C ASN A 466 8.25 11.06 18.68
N VAL A 467 7.75 10.39 19.72
CA VAL A 467 6.48 10.75 20.38
C VAL A 467 6.62 12.06 21.15
N ASP A 468 7.82 12.38 21.67
CA ASP A 468 8.08 13.64 22.37
C ASP A 468 7.87 14.85 21.45
N TYR A 469 8.38 14.78 20.21
CA TYR A 469 8.13 15.80 19.19
C TYR A 469 6.63 15.97 18.91
N TYR A 470 5.89 14.86 18.76
CA TYR A 470 4.46 14.89 18.55
C TYR A 470 3.71 15.57 19.70
N GLU A 471 4.02 15.22 20.97
CA GLU A 471 3.32 15.74 22.14
C GLU A 471 3.70 17.20 22.42
N ARG A 472 4.98 17.57 22.29
CA ARG A 472 5.49 18.90 22.67
C ARG A 472 5.33 19.93 21.56
N VAL A 473 5.60 19.56 20.30
CA VAL A 473 5.67 20.51 19.19
C VAL A 473 4.39 20.50 18.38
N LEU A 474 3.98 19.33 17.85
CA LEU A 474 2.83 19.25 16.96
C LEU A 474 1.50 19.48 17.68
N LYS A 475 1.39 19.10 18.96
CA LYS A 475 0.23 19.46 19.82
C LYS A 475 0.30 20.86 20.39
N GLY A 476 1.39 21.61 20.16
CA GLY A 476 1.43 23.04 20.36
C GLY A 476 1.87 23.55 21.75
N SER A 477 2.55 22.74 22.58
CA SER A 477 3.09 23.22 23.87
C SER A 477 4.45 23.92 23.75
N VAL A 478 5.25 23.55 22.72
CA VAL A 478 6.58 24.10 22.47
C VAL A 478 6.63 24.68 21.05
N PRO A 479 7.06 25.94 20.88
CA PRO A 479 7.30 26.52 19.56
C PRO A 479 8.35 25.74 18.78
N LEU A 480 8.17 25.60 17.47
CA LEU A 480 9.14 24.91 16.62
C LEU A 480 10.55 25.53 16.73
N ALA A 481 10.64 26.85 16.83
CA ALA A 481 11.93 27.53 16.98
C ALA A 481 12.70 27.08 18.23
N ASP A 482 12.02 26.90 19.35
CA ASP A 482 12.62 26.45 20.61
C ASP A 482 13.10 25.00 20.48
N TYR A 483 12.30 24.15 19.82
CA TYR A 483 12.67 22.76 19.53
C TYR A 483 13.91 22.67 18.64
N LEU A 484 14.03 23.52 17.62
CA LEU A 484 15.20 23.57 16.75
C LEU A 484 16.46 23.95 17.52
N VAL A 485 16.37 24.92 18.42
CA VAL A 485 17.49 25.33 19.29
C VAL A 485 17.87 24.21 20.26
N GLU A 486 16.89 23.60 20.92
CA GLU A 486 17.09 22.49 21.87
C GLU A 486 17.84 21.32 21.21
N ASN A 487 17.51 21.02 19.96
CA ASN A 487 18.13 19.96 19.17
C ASN A 487 19.35 20.41 18.36
N LYS A 488 19.85 21.62 18.59
CA LYS A 488 21.05 22.17 17.95
C LYS A 488 20.99 22.08 16.42
N VAL A 489 19.84 22.38 15.84
CA VAL A 489 19.66 22.38 14.40
C VAL A 489 20.40 23.55 13.79
N ASP A 490 21.32 23.27 12.86
CA ASP A 490 22.10 24.28 12.14
C ASP A 490 21.36 24.85 10.94
N TYR A 491 20.61 24.00 10.22
CA TYR A 491 19.95 24.36 8.98
C TYR A 491 18.58 23.68 8.83
N ILE A 492 17.65 24.41 8.18
CA ILE A 492 16.40 23.82 7.65
C ILE A 492 16.54 23.68 6.15
N VAL A 493 16.04 22.58 5.58
CA VAL A 493 16.05 22.33 4.13
C VAL A 493 14.67 21.90 3.68
N ASP A 494 13.96 22.74 2.94
CA ASP A 494 12.65 22.34 2.38
C ASP A 494 12.16 23.36 1.32
N TYR A 495 10.90 23.22 0.93
CA TYR A 495 10.17 24.22 0.13
C TYR A 495 9.80 25.48 0.90
N SER A 496 9.78 26.60 0.22
CA SER A 496 9.32 27.88 0.77
C SER A 496 7.80 27.99 0.99
N ILE A 497 7.00 27.06 0.45
CA ILE A 497 5.53 27.25 0.32
C ILE A 497 4.72 26.64 1.48
N TYR A 498 5.21 25.61 2.14
CA TYR A 498 4.40 24.82 3.07
C TYR A 498 4.38 25.35 4.52
N HIS A 499 5.35 26.18 4.90
CA HIS A 499 5.49 26.57 6.31
C HIS A 499 5.92 28.04 6.43
N SER A 500 5.35 28.75 7.39
CA SER A 500 5.88 30.04 7.84
C SER A 500 7.23 29.78 8.51
N ILE A 501 8.28 29.66 7.70
CA ILE A 501 9.65 29.59 8.20
C ILE A 501 9.98 30.99 8.72
N PRO A 502 10.51 31.13 9.96
CA PRO A 502 11.04 32.41 10.45
C PRO A 502 12.00 33.02 9.43
N ASP A 503 12.23 34.33 9.49
CA ASP A 503 13.15 35.05 8.61
C ASP A 503 14.60 34.60 8.77
N TYR A 504 14.87 33.33 8.49
CA TYR A 504 16.20 32.76 8.48
C TYR A 504 16.90 33.09 7.15
N PRO A 505 18.19 33.40 7.16
CA PRO A 505 18.94 33.68 5.95
C PRO A 505 19.05 32.44 5.06
N VAL A 506 18.76 32.61 3.76
CA VAL A 506 18.93 31.56 2.76
C VAL A 506 20.41 31.44 2.38
N VAL A 507 20.98 30.28 2.61
CA VAL A 507 22.36 29.94 2.26
C VAL A 507 22.46 29.45 0.82
N ARG A 508 21.50 28.63 0.39
CA ARG A 508 21.50 28.03 -0.95
C ARG A 508 20.08 27.76 -1.44
N THR A 509 19.92 27.82 -2.76
CA THR A 509 18.66 27.56 -3.45
C THR A 509 18.88 26.57 -4.59
N PHE A 510 17.97 25.59 -4.72
CA PHE A 510 17.90 24.61 -5.79
C PHE A 510 16.55 24.76 -6.50
N PRO A 511 16.53 25.35 -7.71
CA PRO A 511 15.28 25.57 -8.43
C PRO A 511 14.69 24.25 -8.94
N LEU A 512 13.37 24.11 -8.88
CA LEU A 512 12.68 22.94 -9.43
C LEU A 512 12.66 22.95 -10.97
N ASN A 513 12.99 24.09 -11.60
CA ASN A 513 12.90 24.28 -13.05
C ASN A 513 11.53 23.88 -13.62
N ASP A 514 10.47 24.17 -12.88
CA ASP A 514 9.08 24.01 -13.29
C ASP A 514 8.38 25.37 -13.48
N GLU A 515 7.16 25.34 -14.00
CA GLU A 515 6.35 26.57 -14.26
C GLU A 515 5.92 27.28 -12.97
N THR A 516 6.11 26.64 -11.82
CA THR A 516 5.67 27.18 -10.52
C THR A 516 6.68 28.12 -9.89
N GLY A 517 7.92 28.16 -10.39
CA GLY A 517 9.02 28.96 -9.82
C GLY A 517 9.45 28.51 -8.42
N ARG A 518 9.04 27.33 -7.98
CA ARG A 518 9.38 26.78 -6.66
C ARG A 518 10.82 26.34 -6.59
N SER A 519 11.35 26.33 -5.36
CA SER A 519 12.75 25.95 -5.08
C SER A 519 12.83 25.21 -3.75
N ILE A 520 13.85 24.39 -3.60
CA ILE A 520 14.33 23.91 -2.31
C ILE A 520 15.34 24.92 -1.80
N HIS A 521 15.17 25.36 -0.57
CA HIS A 521 16.08 26.30 0.08
C HIS A 521 16.78 25.64 1.27
N ILE A 522 18.00 26.07 1.53
CA ILE A 522 18.73 25.79 2.76
C ILE A 522 18.76 27.11 3.55
N TRP A 523 18.08 27.12 4.69
CA TRP A 523 18.07 28.24 5.63
C TRP A 523 18.98 27.94 6.79
N GLN A 524 19.78 28.93 7.20
CA GLN A 524 20.60 28.83 8.39
C GLN A 524 19.75 29.20 9.61
N VAL A 525 19.65 28.30 10.58
CA VAL A 525 19.02 28.59 11.87
C VAL A 525 19.98 29.46 12.68
N SER A 526 19.65 30.71 12.87
CA SER A 526 20.53 31.68 13.55
C SER A 526 20.77 31.26 14.99
N SER A 527 22.01 31.16 15.39
CA SER A 527 22.42 30.99 16.79
C SER A 527 22.08 32.22 17.67
N GLN A 528 21.53 33.29 17.09
CA GLN A 528 21.17 34.54 17.81
C GLN A 528 19.85 34.48 18.59
N LEU A 529 19.04 33.43 18.46
CA LEU A 529 17.80 33.28 19.24
C LEU A 529 18.05 32.97 20.74
N SER A 530 19.28 32.62 21.12
CA SER A 530 19.61 32.37 22.54
C SER A 530 19.88 33.62 23.37
N SER A 531 19.73 34.84 22.84
CA SER A 531 20.04 36.10 23.49
C SER A 531 18.87 37.08 23.62
N ALA A 532 17.62 36.63 23.51
CA ALA A 532 16.46 37.43 23.92
C ALA A 532 16.23 37.22 25.43
N PRO A 533 16.18 38.31 26.23
CA PRO A 533 16.08 38.24 27.68
C PRO A 533 14.74 37.73 28.18
#